data_efe9b5bfd6d2c03037a86ebcf91db99f
#
_entry.id   efe9b5bfd6d2c03037a86ebcf91db99f
#
_cell.length_a   1.000
_cell.length_b   1.000
_cell.length_c   1.000
_cell.angle_alpha   90.00
_cell.angle_beta   90.00
_cell.angle_gamma   90.00
#
_symmetry.space_group_name_H-M   'P 1'
#
loop_
_entity.id
_entity.type
_entity.pdbx_description
1 polymer ?
#
loop_
_entity_poly.entity_id
_entity_poly.type
_entity_poly.pdbx_seq_one_letter_code
_entity_poly.pdbx_strand_id
1 'polypeptide(L)'
;VFGADWDFVTDARPTRESYSFYGQGTYSVSDDFRLVAGMRYSEDTFETSVTNFFNVETFTEKGTSDETTGKITGELDLSDSAMAYLSLARGFKPGGSNLTFGFTEAEDAAAGRPLAPALVFPTFEAETVDSIEVGYKTDLMDGRARANIAAFSYTYENIQFQATDPDPYRGGVANIPESEMSGLEIEFKGLLTDSLILDMNLSFLDSEVTSDYMVLDNVDAYQYFFGQEDLRYGLRENVKGNELAKSPEFSANISLTYETVLASGSLMTGIMQYVQRGDFQQRISNNSIVD
;
A
#
# COMPACT_ATOMS: atom_id res chain seq x y z
N VAL A 1 -13.76 40.68 17.05
CA VAL A 1 -13.92 41.43 15.80
C VAL A 1 -12.83 40.97 14.87
N PHE A 2 -13.06 39.88 14.10
CA PHE A 2 -12.19 39.44 13.05
C PHE A 2 -12.85 39.86 11.73
N GLY A 3 -12.49 41.01 11.24
CA GLY A 3 -12.96 41.56 9.99
C GLY A 3 -11.80 41.66 9.00
N ALA A 4 -11.30 40.49 8.57
CA ALA A 4 -10.52 40.35 7.36
C ALA A 4 -10.74 38.93 6.87
N ASP A 5 -11.11 38.78 5.61
CA ASP A 5 -11.10 37.50 4.92
C ASP A 5 -9.64 37.00 4.89
N TRP A 6 -9.31 36.08 5.78
CA TRP A 6 -8.01 35.42 5.80
C TRP A 6 -8.09 34.20 4.88
N ASP A 7 -7.79 34.40 3.62
CA ASP A 7 -7.60 33.31 2.69
C ASP A 7 -6.22 32.70 2.95
N PHE A 8 -6.19 31.50 3.49
CA PHE A 8 -4.99 30.68 3.59
C PHE A 8 -4.69 30.10 2.21
N VAL A 9 -3.94 30.81 1.39
CA VAL A 9 -3.57 30.35 0.06
C VAL A 9 -2.15 29.80 0.09
N THR A 10 -2.01 28.57 -0.32
CA THR A 10 -0.74 27.91 -0.62
C THR A 10 -0.66 27.70 -2.12
N ASP A 11 0.35 28.25 -2.78
CA ASP A 11 0.66 27.92 -4.18
C ASP A 11 1.76 26.86 -4.20
N ALA A 12 1.38 25.64 -4.54
CA ALA A 12 2.31 24.53 -4.66
C ALA A 12 2.36 24.06 -6.12
N ARG A 13 3.56 23.96 -6.66
CA ARG A 13 3.81 23.58 -8.07
C ARG A 13 4.71 22.36 -8.14
N PRO A 14 4.14 21.17 -7.96
CA PRO A 14 4.88 19.94 -8.14
C PRO A 14 5.10 19.66 -9.63
N THR A 15 6.31 19.28 -9.98
CA THR A 15 6.67 18.70 -11.28
C THR A 15 7.32 17.34 -11.03
N ARG A 16 7.08 16.40 -11.92
CA ARG A 16 7.72 15.08 -11.89
C ARG A 16 8.06 14.66 -13.31
N GLU A 17 9.27 14.17 -13.47
CA GLU A 17 9.73 13.52 -14.70
C GLU A 17 10.14 12.08 -14.36
N SER A 18 9.71 11.14 -15.18
CA SER A 18 10.01 9.73 -14.98
C SER A 18 10.37 9.07 -16.31
N TYR A 19 11.43 8.30 -16.33
CA TYR A 19 11.75 7.43 -17.45
C TYR A 19 12.21 6.06 -16.95
N SER A 20 11.97 5.05 -17.79
CA SER A 20 12.33 3.69 -17.42
C SER A 20 12.63 2.84 -18.66
N PHE A 21 13.51 1.88 -18.45
CA PHE A 21 13.81 0.84 -19.43
C PHE A 21 13.50 -0.52 -18.82
N TYR A 22 12.85 -1.38 -19.57
CA TYR A 22 12.50 -2.71 -19.11
C TYR A 22 12.67 -3.76 -20.20
N GLY A 23 12.88 -5.00 -19.78
CA GLY A 23 12.90 -6.15 -20.63
C GLY A 23 12.47 -7.40 -19.88
N GLN A 24 11.84 -8.33 -20.57
CA GLN A 24 11.43 -9.62 -20.03
C GLN A 24 11.67 -10.71 -21.06
N GLY A 25 12.07 -11.89 -20.59
CA GLY A 25 12.23 -13.07 -21.41
C GLY A 25 11.71 -14.31 -20.70
N THR A 26 11.30 -15.30 -21.50
CA THR A 26 10.94 -16.64 -21.04
C THR A 26 11.90 -17.63 -21.68
N TYR A 27 12.47 -18.50 -20.86
CA TYR A 27 13.37 -19.55 -21.29
C TYR A 27 12.82 -20.92 -20.90
N SER A 28 12.49 -21.77 -21.86
CA SER A 28 12.08 -23.16 -21.64
C SER A 28 13.31 -24.01 -21.36
N VAL A 29 13.46 -24.44 -20.12
CA VAL A 29 14.55 -25.31 -19.66
C VAL A 29 14.31 -26.76 -20.09
N SER A 30 13.04 -27.16 -20.03
CA SER A 30 12.52 -28.45 -20.53
C SER A 30 11.10 -28.25 -21.07
N ASP A 31 10.45 -29.34 -21.49
CA ASP A 31 9.07 -29.31 -21.95
C ASP A 31 8.10 -28.89 -20.82
N ASP A 32 8.44 -29.22 -19.57
CA ASP A 32 7.57 -28.98 -18.41
C ASP A 32 8.06 -27.83 -17.54
N PHE A 33 9.28 -27.28 -17.73
CA PHE A 33 9.86 -26.27 -16.86
C PHE A 33 10.32 -25.03 -17.62
N ARG A 34 9.82 -23.84 -17.19
CA ARG A 34 10.14 -22.52 -17.75
C ARG A 34 10.68 -21.59 -16.66
N LEU A 35 11.63 -20.76 -17.07
CA LEU A 35 12.09 -19.60 -16.30
C LEU A 35 11.61 -18.33 -16.99
N VAL A 36 10.93 -17.50 -16.25
CA VAL A 36 10.54 -16.15 -16.68
C VAL A 36 11.36 -15.16 -15.88
N ALA A 37 12.11 -14.28 -16.55
CA ALA A 37 12.88 -13.24 -15.88
C ALA A 37 12.60 -11.88 -16.53
N GLY A 38 12.39 -10.87 -15.71
CA GLY A 38 12.19 -9.50 -16.12
C GLY A 38 12.96 -8.54 -15.23
N MET A 39 13.43 -7.44 -15.81
CA MET A 39 14.13 -6.38 -15.11
C MET A 39 13.69 -5.03 -15.64
N ARG A 40 13.62 -4.05 -14.75
CA ARG A 40 13.30 -2.67 -15.05
C ARG A 40 14.22 -1.75 -14.27
N TYR A 41 14.83 -0.79 -14.94
CA TYR A 41 15.41 0.38 -14.33
C TYR A 41 14.45 1.55 -14.46
N SER A 42 14.25 2.30 -13.39
CA SER A 42 13.43 3.51 -13.38
C SER A 42 14.16 4.63 -12.67
N GLU A 43 14.04 5.84 -13.18
CA GLU A 43 14.48 7.06 -12.54
C GLU A 43 13.33 8.06 -12.52
N ASP A 44 13.03 8.56 -11.33
CA ASP A 44 12.00 9.55 -11.05
C ASP A 44 12.64 10.78 -10.45
N THR A 45 12.51 11.93 -11.09
CA THR A 45 12.96 13.23 -10.58
C THR A 45 11.74 14.07 -10.23
N PHE A 46 11.75 14.68 -9.06
CA PHE A 46 10.71 15.60 -8.63
C PHE A 46 11.31 16.96 -8.28
N GLU A 47 10.55 18.00 -8.53
CA GLU A 47 10.80 19.34 -8.05
C GLU A 47 9.46 19.95 -7.62
N THR A 48 9.38 20.46 -6.39
CA THR A 48 8.19 21.07 -5.85
C THR A 48 8.54 22.44 -5.29
N SER A 49 7.98 23.48 -5.87
CA SER A 49 8.06 24.85 -5.34
C SER A 49 6.79 25.18 -4.58
N VAL A 50 6.93 25.67 -3.37
CA VAL A 50 5.82 26.04 -2.50
C VAL A 50 6.01 27.49 -2.06
N THR A 51 4.99 28.32 -2.30
CA THR A 51 4.95 29.70 -1.83
C THR A 51 3.95 29.82 -0.70
N ASN A 52 4.42 30.25 0.46
CA ASN A 52 3.60 30.50 1.62
C ASN A 52 3.07 31.94 1.58
N PHE A 53 1.77 32.09 1.77
CA PHE A 53 1.10 33.38 1.77
C PHE A 53 1.56 34.32 2.90
N PHE A 54 1.90 33.79 4.06
CA PHE A 54 2.26 34.62 5.22
C PHE A 54 3.63 35.27 5.10
N ASN A 55 4.61 34.62 4.47
CA ASN A 55 5.99 35.08 4.45
C ASN A 55 6.48 35.51 3.07
N VAL A 56 5.68 35.28 2.01
CA VAL A 56 6.11 35.49 0.62
C VAL A 56 7.40 34.72 0.29
N GLU A 57 7.73 33.74 1.10
CA GLU A 57 8.89 32.89 0.88
C GLU A 57 8.50 31.71 0.01
N THR A 58 9.30 31.49 -1.02
CA THR A 58 9.20 30.30 -1.86
C THR A 58 10.34 29.38 -1.51
N PHE A 59 10.02 28.17 -1.10
CA PHE A 59 11.02 27.11 -0.97
C PHE A 59 10.83 26.09 -2.10
N THR A 60 11.91 25.48 -2.49
CA THR A 60 11.91 24.47 -3.56
C THR A 60 12.63 23.22 -3.05
N GLU A 61 11.91 22.12 -3.06
CA GLU A 61 12.45 20.80 -2.78
C GLU A 61 12.56 20.02 -4.07
N LYS A 62 13.67 19.32 -4.23
CA LYS A 62 13.91 18.45 -5.37
C LYS A 62 14.72 17.22 -4.98
N GLY A 63 14.47 16.15 -5.70
CA GLY A 63 15.18 14.90 -5.50
C GLY A 63 15.01 13.97 -6.68
N THR A 64 15.80 12.92 -6.64
CA THR A 64 15.76 11.84 -7.62
C THR A 64 15.69 10.53 -6.86
N SER A 65 14.80 9.65 -7.30
CA SER A 65 14.73 8.25 -6.85
C SER A 65 15.01 7.38 -8.05
N ASP A 66 16.05 6.57 -8.00
CA ASP A 66 16.34 5.57 -9.03
C ASP A 66 16.35 4.18 -8.40
N GLU A 67 15.79 3.22 -9.10
CA GLU A 67 15.69 1.85 -8.60
C GLU A 67 15.73 0.85 -9.76
N THR A 68 16.39 -0.29 -9.47
CA THR A 68 16.34 -1.45 -10.35
C THR A 68 15.42 -2.50 -9.73
N THR A 69 14.30 -2.74 -10.38
CA THR A 69 13.32 -3.74 -9.99
C THR A 69 13.35 -4.93 -10.91
N GLY A 70 12.82 -6.05 -10.47
CA GLY A 70 12.79 -7.25 -11.29
C GLY A 70 11.95 -8.35 -10.71
N LYS A 71 11.78 -9.37 -11.55
CA LYS A 71 11.04 -10.60 -11.20
C LYS A 71 11.74 -11.78 -11.85
N ILE A 72 11.85 -12.86 -11.10
CA ILE A 72 12.21 -14.18 -11.62
C ILE A 72 11.17 -15.19 -11.15
N THR A 73 10.65 -16.00 -12.08
CA THR A 73 9.65 -17.03 -11.79
C THR A 73 10.06 -18.33 -12.42
N GLY A 74 10.12 -19.38 -11.64
CA GLY A 74 10.18 -20.76 -12.12
C GLY A 74 8.77 -21.32 -12.20
N GLU A 75 8.38 -21.82 -13.36
CA GLU A 75 7.08 -22.43 -13.62
C GLU A 75 7.28 -23.90 -14.00
N LEU A 76 6.58 -24.81 -13.30
CA LEU A 76 6.64 -26.24 -13.52
C LEU A 76 5.23 -26.78 -13.85
N ASP A 77 5.06 -27.29 -15.06
CA ASP A 77 3.87 -28.00 -15.46
C ASP A 77 3.90 -29.39 -14.82
N LEU A 78 2.95 -29.66 -13.93
CA LEU A 78 2.83 -30.94 -13.23
C LEU A 78 1.98 -31.93 -14.04
N SER A 79 1.14 -31.39 -14.91
CA SER A 79 0.33 -32.11 -15.87
C SER A 79 -0.19 -31.13 -16.94
N ASP A 80 -0.91 -31.62 -17.95
CA ASP A 80 -1.56 -30.80 -18.96
C ASP A 80 -2.55 -29.76 -18.38
N SER A 81 -3.01 -29.97 -17.14
CA SER A 81 -4.02 -29.15 -16.47
C SER A 81 -3.54 -28.51 -15.17
N ALA A 82 -2.30 -28.70 -14.76
CA ALA A 82 -1.82 -28.21 -13.47
C ALA A 82 -0.38 -27.69 -13.54
N MET A 83 -0.13 -26.55 -12.90
CA MET A 83 1.14 -25.87 -12.85
C MET A 83 1.43 -25.39 -11.42
N ALA A 84 2.66 -25.56 -10.96
CA ALA A 84 3.20 -24.90 -9.78
C ALA A 84 4.22 -23.85 -10.19
N TYR A 85 4.38 -22.80 -9.35
CA TYR A 85 5.39 -21.78 -9.59
C TYR A 85 5.99 -21.26 -8.27
N LEU A 86 7.21 -20.75 -8.39
CA LEU A 86 7.89 -19.94 -7.37
C LEU A 86 8.34 -18.64 -8.03
N SER A 87 7.99 -17.52 -7.41
CA SER A 87 8.31 -16.19 -7.88
C SER A 87 9.05 -15.39 -6.83
N LEU A 88 10.12 -14.72 -7.22
CA LEU A 88 10.82 -13.72 -6.43
C LEU A 88 10.73 -12.42 -7.20
N ALA A 89 10.36 -11.32 -6.53
CA ALA A 89 10.28 -10.03 -7.18
C ALA A 89 10.66 -8.90 -6.22
N ARG A 90 11.19 -7.82 -6.80
CA ARG A 90 11.37 -6.53 -6.15
C ARG A 90 10.55 -5.49 -6.89
N GLY A 91 9.76 -4.72 -6.14
CA GLY A 91 9.03 -3.54 -6.59
C GLY A 91 9.49 -2.30 -5.86
N PHE A 92 9.11 -1.11 -6.36
CA PHE A 92 9.35 0.13 -5.65
C PHE A 92 8.25 1.16 -5.94
N LYS A 93 8.15 2.12 -5.02
CA LYS A 93 7.34 3.33 -5.14
C LYS A 93 8.27 4.52 -4.90
N PRO A 94 8.41 5.44 -5.84
CA PRO A 94 9.40 6.51 -5.72
C PRO A 94 9.10 7.43 -4.55
N GLY A 95 10.15 8.04 -4.02
CA GLY A 95 10.09 9.11 -3.04
C GLY A 95 9.48 10.38 -3.61
N GLY A 96 9.41 11.41 -2.80
CA GLY A 96 8.81 12.67 -3.20
C GLY A 96 9.02 13.79 -2.20
N SER A 97 8.31 14.89 -2.42
CA SER A 97 8.29 16.03 -1.51
C SER A 97 6.93 16.18 -0.84
N ASN A 98 6.96 16.58 0.42
CA ASN A 98 5.81 17.01 1.16
C ASN A 98 5.52 18.50 0.92
N LEU A 99 4.25 18.87 0.92
CA LEU A 99 3.80 20.26 0.83
C LEU A 99 3.71 20.88 2.23
N THR A 100 4.64 20.55 3.11
CA THR A 100 4.58 20.96 4.50
C THR A 100 5.15 22.36 4.67
N PHE A 101 4.36 23.18 5.34
CA PHE A 101 4.84 24.43 5.93
C PHE A 101 5.26 24.08 7.34
N GLY A 102 6.51 24.17 7.64
CA GLY A 102 6.96 23.95 8.98
C GLY A 102 8.24 24.71 9.22
N PHE A 103 8.43 25.10 10.46
CA PHE A 103 9.70 25.65 10.89
C PHE A 103 10.74 24.53 10.85
N THR A 104 11.95 24.87 10.46
CA THR A 104 13.09 23.95 10.55
C THR A 104 13.44 23.72 12.03
N GLU A 105 14.18 22.65 12.33
CA GLU A 105 14.71 22.44 13.69
C GLU A 105 15.44 23.69 14.23
N ALA A 106 16.13 24.41 13.37
CA ALA A 106 16.81 25.66 13.74
C ALA A 106 15.82 26.77 14.13
N GLU A 107 14.70 26.88 13.44
CA GLU A 107 13.65 27.86 13.75
C GLU A 107 12.91 27.51 15.04
N ASP A 108 12.66 26.20 15.28
CA ASP A 108 12.08 25.72 16.52
C ASP A 108 13.03 25.99 17.72
N ALA A 109 14.33 25.71 17.55
CA ALA A 109 15.34 26.01 18.55
C ALA A 109 15.44 27.52 18.84
N ALA A 110 15.41 28.36 17.81
CA ALA A 110 15.45 29.82 17.95
C ALA A 110 14.18 30.36 18.63
N ALA A 111 13.05 29.71 18.46
CA ALA A 111 11.79 30.04 19.13
C ALA A 111 11.68 29.47 20.55
N GLY A 112 12.71 28.74 21.03
CA GLY A 112 12.71 28.10 22.35
C GLY A 112 11.70 26.94 22.46
N ARG A 113 11.25 26.39 21.34
CA ARG A 113 10.36 25.22 21.31
C ARG A 113 11.18 23.96 21.55
N PRO A 114 10.65 22.99 22.33
CA PRO A 114 11.33 21.71 22.48
C PRO A 114 11.40 21.00 21.13
N LEU A 115 12.59 20.50 20.79
CA LEU A 115 12.82 19.75 19.55
C LEU A 115 12.30 18.32 19.71
N ALA A 116 11.07 18.07 19.30
CA ALA A 116 10.67 16.70 19.02
C ALA A 116 11.26 16.29 17.66
N PRO A 117 11.78 15.06 17.49
CA PRO A 117 12.17 14.59 16.19
C PRO A 117 10.98 14.74 15.22
N ALA A 118 11.18 15.45 14.11
CA ALA A 118 10.13 15.60 13.11
C ALA A 118 9.78 14.23 12.54
N LEU A 119 8.48 13.97 12.34
CA LEU A 119 8.00 12.79 11.59
C LEU A 119 7.83 13.11 10.11
N VAL A 120 7.45 14.35 9.82
CA VAL A 120 7.20 14.80 8.44
C VAL A 120 8.34 15.72 8.02
N PHE A 121 9.17 15.25 7.12
CA PHE A 121 10.27 16.00 6.51
C PHE A 121 9.82 16.64 5.19
N PRO A 122 10.57 17.62 4.64
CA PRO A 122 10.27 18.20 3.33
C PRO A 122 10.23 17.15 2.20
N THR A 123 11.04 16.10 2.32
CA THR A 123 11.08 14.97 1.38
C THR A 123 10.87 13.65 2.11
N PHE A 124 10.41 12.64 1.39
CA PHE A 124 10.29 11.27 1.88
C PHE A 124 10.96 10.30 0.91
N GLU A 125 11.47 9.21 1.46
CA GLU A 125 12.25 8.21 0.75
C GLU A 125 11.38 7.33 -0.16
N ALA A 126 12.02 6.67 -1.12
CA ALA A 126 11.40 5.61 -1.89
C ALA A 126 11.07 4.41 -0.99
N GLU A 127 9.93 3.79 -1.25
CA GLU A 127 9.51 2.53 -0.65
C GLU A 127 9.90 1.39 -1.57
N THR A 128 10.48 0.33 -1.03
CA THR A 128 10.74 -0.90 -1.77
C THR A 128 10.00 -2.08 -1.14
N VAL A 129 9.71 -3.08 -1.95
CA VAL A 129 9.11 -4.33 -1.50
C VAL A 129 9.81 -5.51 -2.17
N ASP A 130 10.33 -6.41 -1.35
CA ASP A 130 10.79 -7.72 -1.78
C ASP A 130 9.72 -8.76 -1.52
N SER A 131 9.43 -9.59 -2.50
CA SER A 131 8.38 -10.60 -2.42
C SER A 131 8.88 -11.99 -2.78
N ILE A 132 8.38 -12.97 -2.05
CA ILE A 132 8.43 -14.38 -2.40
C ILE A 132 7.00 -14.91 -2.48
N GLU A 133 6.68 -15.64 -3.52
CA GLU A 133 5.37 -16.23 -3.75
C GLU A 133 5.51 -17.65 -4.30
N VAL A 134 4.79 -18.58 -3.72
CA VAL A 134 4.61 -19.93 -4.25
C VAL A 134 3.15 -20.16 -4.56
N GLY A 135 2.87 -20.68 -5.74
CA GLY A 135 1.48 -20.89 -6.15
C GLY A 135 1.28 -22.18 -6.94
N TYR A 136 0.02 -22.56 -6.97
CA TYR A 136 -0.49 -23.70 -7.71
C TYR A 136 -1.74 -23.30 -8.48
N LYS A 137 -1.77 -23.63 -9.76
CA LYS A 137 -2.90 -23.35 -10.66
C LYS A 137 -3.32 -24.65 -11.32
N THR A 138 -4.63 -24.89 -11.36
CA THR A 138 -5.13 -26.11 -11.98
C THR A 138 -6.49 -25.91 -12.64
N ASP A 139 -6.65 -26.52 -13.80
CA ASP A 139 -7.94 -26.72 -14.42
C ASP A 139 -8.56 -28.02 -13.92
N LEU A 140 -9.81 -27.97 -13.54
CA LEU A 140 -10.59 -29.06 -12.96
C LEU A 140 -11.83 -29.35 -13.81
N MET A 141 -12.45 -30.52 -13.60
CA MET A 141 -13.72 -30.86 -14.23
C MET A 141 -13.67 -30.77 -15.78
N ASP A 142 -12.59 -31.28 -16.39
CA ASP A 142 -12.34 -31.22 -17.83
C ASP A 142 -12.36 -29.77 -18.39
N GLY A 143 -11.72 -28.83 -17.67
CA GLY A 143 -11.62 -27.43 -18.04
C GLY A 143 -12.86 -26.58 -17.68
N ARG A 144 -13.85 -27.15 -17.00
CA ARG A 144 -15.05 -26.44 -16.54
C ARG A 144 -14.84 -25.60 -15.28
N ALA A 145 -13.75 -25.85 -14.56
CA ALA A 145 -13.38 -25.06 -13.38
C ALA A 145 -11.88 -24.81 -13.35
N ARG A 146 -11.50 -23.72 -12.70
CA ARG A 146 -10.11 -23.36 -12.40
C ARG A 146 -9.98 -23.03 -10.93
N ALA A 147 -8.91 -23.52 -10.30
CA ALA A 147 -8.51 -23.17 -8.96
C ALA A 147 -7.06 -22.65 -8.97
N ASN A 148 -6.82 -21.54 -8.27
CA ASN A 148 -5.52 -20.98 -8.00
C ASN A 148 -5.35 -20.85 -6.49
N ILE A 149 -4.18 -21.22 -5.99
CA ILE A 149 -3.80 -21.04 -4.59
C ILE A 149 -2.40 -20.45 -4.59
N ALA A 150 -2.21 -19.36 -3.85
CA ALA A 150 -0.91 -18.72 -3.69
C ALA A 150 -0.66 -18.38 -2.23
N ALA A 151 0.56 -18.66 -1.75
CA ALA A 151 1.07 -18.18 -0.48
C ALA A 151 2.23 -17.23 -0.75
N PHE A 152 2.27 -16.10 -0.04
CA PHE A 152 3.25 -15.05 -0.27
C PHE A 152 3.78 -14.47 1.04
N SER A 153 4.96 -13.86 0.93
CA SER A 153 5.55 -13.03 1.98
C SER A 153 6.21 -11.82 1.33
N TYR A 154 5.96 -10.64 1.88
CA TYR A 154 6.49 -9.36 1.46
C TYR A 154 7.26 -8.72 2.60
N THR A 155 8.44 -8.21 2.30
CA THR A 155 9.20 -7.34 3.21
C THR A 155 9.24 -5.95 2.57
N TYR A 156 8.74 -4.96 3.29
CA TYR A 156 8.75 -3.57 2.89
C TYR A 156 9.88 -2.83 3.59
N GLU A 157 10.65 -2.07 2.83
CA GLU A 157 11.58 -1.08 3.35
C GLU A 157 11.06 0.33 3.06
N ASN A 158 11.09 1.20 4.06
CA ASN A 158 10.65 2.59 3.97
C ASN A 158 9.19 2.75 3.52
N ILE A 159 8.27 1.93 4.05
CA ILE A 159 6.85 2.01 3.69
C ILE A 159 6.32 3.42 3.91
N GLN A 160 5.69 3.98 2.87
CA GLN A 160 5.17 5.35 2.88
C GLN A 160 3.78 5.38 3.52
N PHE A 161 3.61 6.17 4.55
CA PHE A 161 2.33 6.35 5.22
C PHE A 161 2.01 7.83 5.49
N GLN A 162 0.74 8.14 5.72
CA GLN A 162 0.31 9.48 6.11
C GLN A 162 0.66 9.72 7.58
N ALA A 163 1.47 10.73 7.83
CA ALA A 163 1.90 11.16 9.14
C ALA A 163 1.46 12.59 9.44
N THR A 164 1.43 12.93 10.71
CA THR A 164 1.14 14.28 11.18
C THR A 164 2.07 14.63 12.33
N ASP A 165 2.68 15.81 12.28
CA ASP A 165 3.34 16.45 13.40
C ASP A 165 2.40 17.51 13.99
N PRO A 166 2.21 17.55 15.31
CA PRO A 166 1.21 18.43 15.94
C PRO A 166 1.65 19.88 16.06
N ASP A 167 2.97 20.13 16.17
CA ASP A 167 3.49 21.48 16.41
C ASP A 167 4.92 21.65 15.87
N PRO A 168 5.10 22.54 14.86
CA PRO A 168 4.00 23.10 14.11
C PRO A 168 3.23 22.01 13.36
N TYR A 169 1.94 22.22 13.15
CA TYR A 169 1.13 21.23 12.45
C TYR A 169 1.66 20.98 11.04
N ARG A 170 2.08 19.76 10.76
CA ARG A 170 2.60 19.31 9.47
C ARG A 170 1.94 18.00 9.13
N GLY A 171 1.20 17.96 8.04
CA GLY A 171 0.69 16.73 7.45
C GLY A 171 1.48 16.36 6.22
N GLY A 172 1.77 15.09 6.05
CA GLY A 172 2.51 14.61 4.88
C GLY A 172 2.77 13.13 4.89
N VAL A 173 3.70 12.70 4.06
CA VAL A 173 4.17 11.32 3.98
C VAL A 173 5.45 11.18 4.79
N ALA A 174 5.53 10.15 5.58
CA ALA A 174 6.73 9.69 6.26
C ALA A 174 7.00 8.22 5.89
N ASN A 175 8.16 7.71 6.27
CA ASN A 175 8.57 6.35 5.99
C ASN A 175 8.72 5.57 7.28
N ILE A 176 8.09 4.39 7.37
CA ILE A 176 8.39 3.39 8.39
C ILE A 176 9.51 2.51 7.84
N PRO A 177 10.61 2.31 8.61
CA PRO A 177 11.81 1.66 8.07
C PRO A 177 11.56 0.24 7.57
N GLU A 178 10.80 -0.57 8.29
CA GLU A 178 10.58 -1.96 7.93
C GLU A 178 9.20 -2.46 8.36
N SER A 179 8.54 -3.21 7.49
CA SER A 179 7.26 -3.86 7.74
C SER A 179 7.17 -5.15 6.93
N GLU A 180 6.42 -6.10 7.42
CA GLU A 180 6.21 -7.38 6.77
C GLU A 180 4.72 -7.64 6.52
N MET A 181 4.44 -8.43 5.48
CA MET A 181 3.10 -8.91 5.17
C MET A 181 3.20 -10.31 4.60
N SER A 182 2.37 -11.22 5.08
CA SER A 182 2.28 -12.57 4.53
C SER A 182 0.82 -12.99 4.37
N GLY A 183 0.56 -13.93 3.48
CA GLY A 183 -0.82 -14.34 3.25
C GLY A 183 -1.00 -15.56 2.40
N LEU A 184 -2.27 -15.96 2.31
CA LEU A 184 -2.77 -17.04 1.46
C LEU A 184 -3.96 -16.51 0.66
N GLU A 185 -3.91 -16.70 -0.64
CA GLU A 185 -5.02 -16.39 -1.55
C GLU A 185 -5.54 -17.67 -2.21
N ILE A 186 -6.86 -17.77 -2.29
CA ILE A 186 -7.55 -18.89 -2.94
C ILE A 186 -8.58 -18.30 -3.90
N GLU A 187 -8.44 -18.65 -5.17
CA GLU A 187 -9.38 -18.29 -6.21
C GLU A 187 -9.97 -19.56 -6.81
N PHE A 188 -11.27 -19.55 -6.98
CA PHE A 188 -11.98 -20.62 -7.68
C PHE A 188 -13.02 -20.02 -8.61
N LYS A 189 -13.03 -20.48 -9.86
CA LYS A 189 -14.06 -20.16 -10.80
C LYS A 189 -14.46 -21.41 -11.56
N GLY A 190 -15.76 -21.74 -11.53
CA GLY A 190 -16.19 -22.98 -12.17
C GLY A 190 -17.66 -23.02 -12.52
N LEU A 191 -17.93 -23.75 -13.59
CA LEU A 191 -19.26 -24.13 -14.04
C LEU A 191 -19.65 -25.44 -13.30
N LEU A 192 -20.30 -25.29 -12.13
CA LEU A 192 -20.68 -26.41 -11.27
C LEU A 192 -21.72 -27.33 -11.93
N THR A 193 -22.63 -26.73 -12.68
CA THR A 193 -23.58 -27.42 -13.55
C THR A 193 -23.69 -26.64 -14.87
N ASP A 194 -24.45 -27.11 -15.85
CA ASP A 194 -24.63 -26.39 -17.11
C ASP A 194 -25.31 -25.02 -16.96
N SER A 195 -25.87 -24.74 -15.77
CA SER A 195 -26.59 -23.51 -15.47
C SER A 195 -26.03 -22.77 -14.25
N LEU A 196 -25.05 -23.30 -13.55
CA LEU A 196 -24.61 -22.74 -12.27
C LEU A 196 -23.10 -22.48 -12.26
N ILE A 197 -22.72 -21.20 -12.13
CA ILE A 197 -21.35 -20.74 -12.08
C ILE A 197 -21.05 -20.28 -10.66
N LEU A 198 -19.95 -20.75 -10.08
CA LEU A 198 -19.37 -20.26 -8.83
C LEU A 198 -18.09 -19.48 -9.14
N ASP A 199 -17.99 -18.27 -8.58
CA ASP A 199 -16.78 -17.47 -8.55
C ASP A 199 -16.48 -17.15 -7.08
N MET A 200 -15.30 -17.53 -6.59
CA MET A 200 -14.92 -17.40 -5.18
C MET A 200 -13.49 -16.91 -5.08
N ASN A 201 -13.31 -15.86 -4.28
CA ASN A 201 -12.00 -15.31 -3.91
C ASN A 201 -11.94 -15.20 -2.40
N LEU A 202 -10.93 -15.83 -1.80
CA LEU A 202 -10.65 -15.77 -0.37
C LEU A 202 -9.22 -15.27 -0.18
N SER A 203 -9.02 -14.38 0.79
CA SER A 203 -7.71 -13.88 1.18
C SER A 203 -7.57 -13.93 2.71
N PHE A 204 -6.45 -14.46 3.16
CA PHE A 204 -6.01 -14.45 4.55
C PHE A 204 -4.70 -13.68 4.59
N LEU A 205 -4.61 -12.68 5.44
CA LEU A 205 -3.51 -11.74 5.50
C LEU A 205 -3.05 -11.56 6.94
N ASP A 206 -1.75 -11.52 7.13
CA ASP A 206 -1.08 -11.11 8.35
C ASP A 206 -0.09 -10.00 8.01
N SER A 207 -0.06 -8.92 8.77
CA SER A 207 0.81 -7.78 8.51
C SER A 207 1.29 -7.13 9.79
N GLU A 208 2.54 -6.71 9.82
CA GLU A 208 3.17 -6.15 11.01
C GLU A 208 4.22 -5.09 10.66
N VAL A 209 4.29 -4.02 11.45
CA VAL A 209 5.45 -3.13 11.51
C VAL A 209 6.54 -3.81 12.33
N THR A 210 7.67 -4.14 11.73
CA THR A 210 8.75 -4.89 12.38
C THR A 210 9.81 -4.00 13.02
N SER A 211 9.92 -2.74 12.56
CA SER A 211 10.86 -1.76 13.09
C SER A 211 10.29 -0.93 14.25
N ASP A 212 11.17 -0.52 15.17
CA ASP A 212 10.80 0.48 16.18
C ASP A 212 10.62 1.84 15.50
N TYR A 213 9.39 2.36 15.54
CA TYR A 213 9.06 3.65 14.95
C TYR A 213 7.97 4.36 15.76
N MET A 214 8.19 5.66 16.02
CA MET A 214 7.29 6.47 16.85
C MET A 214 6.38 7.30 15.94
N VAL A 215 5.07 7.16 16.10
CA VAL A 215 4.07 7.99 15.41
C VAL A 215 3.25 8.80 16.40
N LEU A 216 2.65 9.89 15.93
CA LEU A 216 1.64 10.59 16.70
C LEU A 216 0.31 9.82 16.61
N ASP A 217 -0.26 9.48 17.75
CA ASP A 217 -1.66 9.09 17.81
C ASP A 217 -2.56 10.32 17.68
N ASN A 218 -3.13 10.48 16.50
CA ASN A 218 -3.98 11.63 16.21
C ASN A 218 -5.29 11.63 16.99
N VAL A 219 -5.78 10.49 17.47
CA VAL A 219 -7.01 10.38 18.24
C VAL A 219 -6.76 10.87 19.66
N ASP A 220 -5.71 10.38 20.28
CA ASP A 220 -5.29 10.84 21.60
C ASP A 220 -4.88 12.31 21.58
N ALA A 221 -4.15 12.75 20.54
CA ALA A 221 -3.80 14.14 20.34
C ALA A 221 -5.03 15.06 20.29
N TYR A 222 -6.08 14.64 19.60
CA TYR A 222 -7.31 15.44 19.49
C TYR A 222 -8.03 15.58 20.83
N GLN A 223 -8.06 14.55 21.66
CA GLN A 223 -8.71 14.58 22.99
C GLN A 223 -8.02 15.56 23.94
N TYR A 224 -6.71 15.74 23.80
CA TYR A 224 -5.90 16.60 24.68
C TYR A 224 -5.70 18.02 24.13
N PHE A 225 -5.95 18.27 22.85
CA PHE A 225 -5.67 19.54 22.17
C PHE A 225 -6.35 20.76 22.82
N PHE A 226 -7.40 20.57 23.61
CA PHE A 226 -8.15 21.66 24.24
C PHE A 226 -7.76 21.98 25.69
N GLY A 227 -6.73 21.42 26.25
CA GLY A 227 -6.48 21.64 27.69
C GLY A 227 -5.07 21.53 28.27
N GLN A 228 -4.04 21.18 27.51
CA GLN A 228 -2.70 20.98 28.07
C GLN A 228 -1.58 21.54 27.21
N GLU A 229 -0.59 22.15 27.87
CA GLU A 229 0.49 22.93 27.24
C GLU A 229 1.63 22.10 26.64
N ASP A 230 1.71 20.77 26.79
CA ASP A 230 2.89 19.99 26.42
C ASP A 230 2.57 18.62 25.79
N LEU A 231 1.77 18.63 24.72
CA LEU A 231 1.26 17.45 24.07
C LEU A 231 2.25 16.74 23.12
N ARG A 232 3.32 17.41 22.77
CA ARG A 232 4.22 17.00 21.67
C ARG A 232 4.97 15.71 21.92
N TYR A 233 5.23 15.36 23.18
CA TYR A 233 6.07 14.22 23.56
C TYR A 233 5.28 13.04 24.13
N GLY A 234 4.13 13.28 24.74
CA GLY A 234 3.37 12.29 25.51
C GLY A 234 2.42 11.43 24.68
N LEU A 235 2.21 11.79 23.41
CA LEU A 235 1.21 11.16 22.55
C LEU A 235 1.80 10.37 21.38
N ARG A 236 3.12 10.18 21.38
CA ARG A 236 3.76 9.32 20.41
C ARG A 236 3.82 7.90 20.94
N GLU A 237 3.38 6.99 20.13
CA GLU A 237 3.46 5.57 20.40
C GLU A 237 4.40 4.86 19.45
N ASN A 238 5.00 3.77 19.93
CA ASN A 238 5.78 2.88 19.09
C ASN A 238 4.82 1.94 18.34
N VAL A 239 4.85 2.00 17.03
CA VAL A 239 3.96 1.19 16.18
C VAL A 239 4.53 -0.19 15.85
N LYS A 240 5.67 -0.56 16.41
CA LYS A 240 6.18 -1.92 16.25
C LYS A 240 5.18 -2.94 16.78
N GLY A 241 4.90 -3.97 15.99
CA GLY A 241 3.89 -4.98 16.29
C GLY A 241 2.49 -4.59 15.83
N ASN A 242 2.28 -3.37 15.36
CA ASN A 242 0.98 -2.95 14.84
C ASN A 242 0.75 -3.49 13.43
N GLU A 243 -0.51 -3.82 13.12
CA GLU A 243 -0.95 -4.17 11.78
C GLU A 243 -0.80 -2.98 10.82
N LEU A 244 -0.53 -3.26 9.57
CA LEU A 244 -0.56 -2.24 8.53
C LEU A 244 -1.99 -1.73 8.30
N ALA A 245 -2.11 -0.43 8.06
CA ALA A 245 -3.41 0.19 7.83
C ALA A 245 -4.13 -0.40 6.61
N LYS A 246 -5.44 -0.64 6.75
CA LYS A 246 -6.33 -1.17 5.70
C LYS A 246 -5.97 -2.59 5.22
N SER A 247 -5.39 -3.40 6.08
CA SER A 247 -4.96 -4.77 5.82
C SER A 247 -5.83 -5.77 6.61
N PRO A 248 -7.08 -6.06 6.20
CA PRO A 248 -7.95 -6.97 6.92
C PRO A 248 -7.36 -8.40 6.92
N GLU A 249 -7.37 -9.07 8.07
CA GLU A 249 -6.88 -10.44 8.21
C GLU A 249 -7.63 -11.45 7.33
N PHE A 250 -8.89 -11.14 7.00
CA PHE A 250 -9.71 -12.01 6.15
C PHE A 250 -10.56 -11.19 5.18
N SER A 251 -10.63 -11.64 3.94
CA SER A 251 -11.60 -11.15 2.96
C SER A 251 -12.18 -12.30 2.13
N ALA A 252 -13.46 -12.18 1.81
CA ALA A 252 -14.16 -13.15 0.96
C ALA A 252 -15.07 -12.43 -0.03
N ASN A 253 -15.04 -12.88 -1.26
CA ASN A 253 -16.00 -12.51 -2.29
C ASN A 253 -16.47 -13.79 -2.97
N ILE A 254 -17.75 -14.13 -2.83
CA ILE A 254 -18.34 -15.33 -3.39
C ILE A 254 -19.55 -14.93 -4.20
N SER A 255 -19.54 -15.28 -5.47
CA SER A 255 -20.64 -15.02 -6.41
C SER A 255 -21.17 -16.32 -6.99
N LEU A 256 -22.47 -16.51 -6.94
CA LEU A 256 -23.18 -17.63 -7.54
C LEU A 256 -24.10 -17.09 -8.64
N THR A 257 -23.85 -17.49 -9.87
CA THR A 257 -24.65 -17.09 -11.03
C THR A 257 -25.40 -18.30 -11.57
N TYR A 258 -26.71 -18.16 -11.67
CA TYR A 258 -27.59 -19.17 -12.32
C TYR A 258 -28.12 -18.63 -13.65
N GLU A 259 -27.92 -19.39 -14.69
CA GLU A 259 -28.40 -19.04 -16.04
C GLU A 259 -29.25 -20.16 -16.60
N THR A 260 -30.40 -19.81 -17.18
CA THR A 260 -31.24 -20.76 -17.85
C THR A 260 -32.05 -20.13 -18.98
N VAL A 261 -32.37 -20.92 -19.98
CA VAL A 261 -33.25 -20.49 -21.09
C VAL A 261 -34.69 -20.88 -20.76
N LEU A 262 -35.56 -19.89 -20.69
CA LEU A 262 -36.97 -20.09 -20.44
C LEU A 262 -37.67 -20.70 -21.66
N ALA A 263 -38.86 -21.27 -21.47
CA ALA A 263 -39.67 -21.83 -22.55
C ALA A 263 -40.03 -20.81 -23.67
N SER A 264 -39.96 -19.52 -23.35
CA SER A 264 -40.13 -18.42 -24.33
C SER A 264 -38.89 -18.19 -25.21
N GLY A 265 -37.77 -18.87 -24.97
CA GLY A 265 -36.48 -18.62 -25.60
C GLY A 265 -35.69 -17.47 -24.98
N SER A 266 -36.20 -16.83 -23.93
CA SER A 266 -35.50 -15.75 -23.24
C SER A 266 -34.49 -16.31 -22.26
N LEU A 267 -33.30 -15.70 -22.14
CA LEU A 267 -32.31 -16.00 -21.12
C LEU A 267 -32.76 -15.38 -19.79
N MET A 268 -32.76 -16.18 -18.74
CA MET A 268 -32.91 -15.71 -17.36
C MET A 268 -31.58 -15.88 -16.63
N THR A 269 -31.08 -14.79 -16.01
CA THR A 269 -29.87 -14.80 -15.17
C THR A 269 -30.22 -14.35 -13.77
N GLY A 270 -29.83 -15.13 -12.76
CA GLY A 270 -29.91 -14.80 -11.34
C GLY A 270 -28.54 -14.77 -10.75
N ILE A 271 -28.20 -13.71 -9.98
CA ILE A 271 -26.90 -13.54 -9.33
C ILE A 271 -27.11 -13.37 -7.83
N MET A 272 -26.38 -14.14 -7.04
CA MET A 272 -26.25 -13.96 -5.60
C MET A 272 -24.79 -13.72 -5.27
N GLN A 273 -24.51 -12.67 -4.53
CA GLN A 273 -23.16 -12.31 -4.11
C GLN A 273 -23.09 -12.18 -2.60
N TYR A 274 -22.02 -12.74 -2.02
CA TYR A 274 -21.64 -12.57 -0.64
C TYR A 274 -20.25 -11.92 -0.59
N VAL A 275 -20.14 -10.81 0.12
CA VAL A 275 -18.88 -10.10 0.34
C VAL A 275 -18.69 -9.95 1.85
N GLN A 276 -17.54 -10.39 2.33
CA GLN A 276 -17.10 -10.20 3.70
C GLN A 276 -15.71 -9.57 3.69
N ARG A 277 -15.52 -8.64 4.61
CA ARG A 277 -14.23 -8.10 4.99
C ARG A 277 -14.14 -8.18 6.50
N GLY A 278 -13.04 -8.71 7.01
CA GLY A 278 -12.70 -8.67 8.43
C GLY A 278 -12.44 -7.25 8.92
N ASP A 279 -12.29 -7.12 10.19
CA ASP A 279 -11.89 -5.87 10.83
C ASP A 279 -10.50 -5.47 10.32
N PHE A 280 -10.23 -4.19 10.28
CA PHE A 280 -8.94 -3.66 9.87
C PHE A 280 -8.71 -2.28 10.48
N GLN A 281 -7.46 -1.96 10.72
CA GLN A 281 -7.09 -0.66 11.25
C GLN A 281 -7.09 0.40 10.14
N GLN A 282 -7.64 1.57 10.45
CA GLN A 282 -7.66 2.69 9.50
C GLN A 282 -6.32 3.41 9.43
N ARG A 283 -5.55 3.33 10.51
CA ARG A 283 -4.26 4.02 10.70
C ARG A 283 -3.24 3.08 11.29
N ILE A 284 -1.99 3.42 11.13
CA ILE A 284 -0.86 2.65 11.64
C ILE A 284 -0.77 2.62 13.18
N SER A 285 -1.37 3.58 13.87
CA SER A 285 -1.46 3.63 15.33
C SER A 285 -2.40 2.57 15.93
N ASN A 286 -3.18 1.87 15.12
CA ASN A 286 -4.10 0.81 15.54
C ASN A 286 -5.02 1.23 16.70
N ASN A 287 -5.52 2.45 16.65
CA ASN A 287 -6.34 3.02 17.71
C ASN A 287 -7.79 2.52 17.62
N SER A 288 -8.23 1.77 18.61
CA SER A 288 -9.57 1.14 18.69
C SER A 288 -10.76 2.10 18.76
N ILE A 289 -10.53 3.40 18.95
CA ILE A 289 -11.63 4.39 19.01
C ILE A 289 -12.20 4.70 17.61
N VAL A 290 -11.55 4.23 16.56
CA VAL A 290 -11.91 4.52 15.15
C VAL A 290 -12.51 3.29 14.44
N ASP A 291 -12.71 2.19 15.15
CA ASP A 291 -13.32 0.94 14.67
C ASP A 291 -14.82 1.10 14.34
#